data_3b7ed0c8877117e11fab6c914d4638d5
#
_entry.id   3b7ed0c8877117e11fab6c914d4638d5
#
_cell.length_a   1.000
_cell.length_b   1.000
_cell.length_c   1.000
_cell.angle_alpha   90.00
_cell.angle_beta   90.00
_cell.angle_gamma   90.00
#
_symmetry.space_group_name_H-M   'P 1'
#
loop_
_entity.id
_entity.type
_entity.pdbx_description
1 polymer ?
#
loop_
_entity_poly.entity_id
_entity_poly.type
_entity_poly.pdbx_seq_one_letter_code
_entity_poly.pdbx_strand_id
1 'polypeptide(L)'
;MNLRKLLDAVLALGSNISIKEGKEIHKLKLVTGMTSKSIDGVYHIYSKVKEEDDSKSYSCHIKYNLKNEKVNGATCTCSTYEEFSKHKNNYVCKHIIASIFSFYIIAKNKIKKSKKNSCNIYNIAV
;
A
#
# COMPACT_ATOMS: atom_id res chain seq x y z
N MET A 1 15.67 -1.36 -2.68
CA MET A 1 14.56 -1.68 -1.75
C MET A 1 14.08 -3.11 -2.00
N ASN A 2 13.79 -3.82 -0.93
CA ASN A 2 13.26 -5.17 -1.03
C ASN A 2 11.72 -5.11 -0.98
N LEU A 3 11.07 -5.40 -2.11
CA LEU A 3 9.60 -5.36 -2.22
C LEU A 3 8.91 -6.32 -1.26
N ARG A 4 9.47 -7.50 -1.05
CA ARG A 4 8.86 -8.49 -0.14
C ARG A 4 8.89 -7.99 1.30
N LYS A 5 9.98 -7.36 1.72
CA LYS A 5 10.06 -6.79 3.07
C LYS A 5 9.05 -5.68 3.27
N LEU A 6 8.85 -4.83 2.25
CA LEU A 6 7.83 -3.79 2.29
C LEU A 6 6.44 -4.41 2.46
N LEU A 7 6.10 -5.39 1.63
CA LEU A 7 4.83 -6.09 1.73
C LEU A 7 4.64 -6.70 3.12
N ASP A 8 5.62 -7.46 3.60
CA ASP A 8 5.54 -8.12 4.90
C ASP A 8 5.42 -7.14 6.05
N ALA A 9 6.09 -5.98 5.97
CA ALA A 9 6.02 -4.95 7.01
C ALA A 9 4.61 -4.38 7.15
N VAL A 10 3.92 -4.14 6.03
CA VAL A 10 2.54 -3.65 6.06
C VAL A 10 1.58 -4.74 6.53
N LEU A 11 1.72 -5.97 6.02
CA LEU A 11 0.86 -7.09 6.41
C LEU A 11 0.97 -7.41 7.90
N ALA A 12 2.15 -7.24 8.48
CA ALA A 12 2.37 -7.50 9.91
C ALA A 12 1.54 -6.58 10.80
N LEU A 13 1.13 -5.43 10.30
CA LEU A 13 0.30 -4.47 11.04
C LEU A 13 -1.20 -4.76 10.91
N GLY A 14 -1.59 -5.60 9.96
CA GLY A 14 -3.00 -5.91 9.70
C GLY A 14 -3.52 -7.09 10.52
N SER A 15 -4.83 -7.11 10.74
CA SER A 15 -5.50 -8.28 11.32
C SER A 15 -5.75 -9.33 10.24
N ASN A 16 -6.04 -10.57 10.64
CA ASN A 16 -6.39 -11.62 9.69
C ASN A 16 -7.60 -11.24 8.84
N ILE A 17 -8.58 -10.57 9.43
CA ILE A 17 -9.79 -10.13 8.73
C ILE A 17 -9.43 -9.03 7.72
N SER A 18 -8.66 -8.03 8.12
CA SER A 18 -8.29 -6.94 7.20
C SER A 18 -7.42 -7.44 6.05
N ILE A 19 -6.55 -8.42 6.29
CA ILE A 19 -5.73 -9.02 5.23
C ILE A 19 -6.63 -9.76 4.23
N LYS A 20 -7.56 -10.56 4.73
CA LYS A 20 -8.48 -11.31 3.87
C LYS A 20 -9.34 -10.36 3.02
N GLU A 21 -9.93 -9.36 3.66
CA GLU A 21 -10.78 -8.39 2.96
C GLU A 21 -9.96 -7.53 1.98
N GLY A 22 -8.75 -7.17 2.36
CA GLY A 22 -7.85 -6.41 1.48
C GLY A 22 -7.46 -7.19 0.23
N LYS A 23 -7.19 -8.49 0.36
CA LYS A 23 -6.93 -9.36 -0.79
C LYS A 23 -8.12 -9.37 -1.75
N GLU A 24 -9.33 -9.46 -1.21
CA GLU A 24 -10.55 -9.47 -2.02
C GLU A 24 -10.72 -8.17 -2.79
N ILE A 25 -10.52 -7.04 -2.13
CA ILE A 25 -10.56 -5.72 -2.77
C ILE A 25 -9.55 -5.63 -3.91
N HIS A 26 -8.33 -6.13 -3.68
CA HIS A 26 -7.30 -6.17 -4.72
C HIS A 26 -7.74 -7.03 -5.90
N LYS A 27 -8.30 -8.21 -5.65
CA LYS A 27 -8.78 -9.11 -6.71
C LYS A 27 -9.89 -8.50 -7.55
N LEU A 28 -10.75 -7.69 -6.93
CA LEU A 28 -11.83 -6.98 -7.61
C LEU A 28 -11.33 -5.75 -8.38
N LYS A 29 -10.04 -5.47 -8.35
CA LYS A 29 -9.39 -4.36 -9.08
C LYS A 29 -9.95 -3.00 -8.70
N LEU A 30 -10.23 -2.81 -7.42
CA LEU A 30 -10.78 -1.56 -6.89
C LEU A 30 -9.70 -0.56 -6.49
N VAL A 31 -8.43 -0.95 -6.50
CA VAL A 31 -7.32 -0.04 -6.19
C VAL A 31 -6.89 0.69 -7.47
N THR A 32 -6.88 2.02 -7.41
CA THR A 32 -6.55 2.87 -8.57
C THR A 32 -5.62 4.01 -8.15
N GLY A 33 -5.16 4.78 -9.13
CA GLY A 33 -4.37 5.99 -8.87
C GLY A 33 -3.07 5.75 -8.12
N MET A 34 -2.46 4.58 -8.32
CA MET A 34 -1.24 4.21 -7.61
C MET A 34 -0.05 5.02 -8.10
N THR A 35 0.59 5.74 -7.18
CA THR A 35 1.85 6.45 -7.44
C THR A 35 2.79 6.23 -6.27
N SER A 36 4.08 6.40 -6.51
CA SER A 36 5.06 6.26 -5.44
C SER A 36 6.27 7.16 -5.70
N LYS A 37 6.93 7.55 -4.61
CA LYS A 37 8.16 8.35 -4.69
C LYS A 37 8.96 8.21 -3.41
N SER A 38 10.27 8.44 -3.52
CA SER A 38 11.17 8.48 -2.37
C SER A 38 11.51 9.94 -2.05
N ILE A 39 11.35 10.31 -0.78
CA ILE A 39 11.69 11.64 -0.28
C ILE A 39 12.47 11.47 1.03
N ASP A 40 13.72 11.94 1.04
CA ASP A 40 14.55 11.95 2.26
C ASP A 40 14.60 10.60 3.00
N GLY A 41 14.76 9.51 2.25
CA GLY A 41 14.87 8.17 2.81
C GLY A 41 13.54 7.53 3.21
N VAL A 42 12.43 8.17 2.88
CA VAL A 42 11.09 7.63 3.13
C VAL A 42 10.42 7.36 1.79
N TYR A 43 9.96 6.13 1.61
CA TYR A 43 9.24 5.74 0.41
C TYR A 43 7.75 5.94 0.64
N HIS A 44 7.14 6.73 -0.23
CA HIS A 44 5.71 7.08 -0.15
C HIS A 44 4.94 6.35 -1.23
N ILE A 45 3.85 5.71 -0.83
CA ILE A 45 2.92 5.04 -1.76
C ILE A 45 1.55 5.68 -1.58
N TYR A 46 0.98 6.18 -2.68
CA TYR A 46 -0.35 6.78 -2.69
C TYR A 46 -1.28 5.96 -3.57
N SER A 47 -2.51 5.82 -3.16
CA SER A 47 -3.51 5.10 -3.95
C SER A 47 -4.92 5.57 -3.59
N LYS A 48 -5.87 5.17 -4.42
CA LYS A 48 -7.30 5.32 -4.13
C LYS A 48 -7.97 3.97 -4.24
N VAL A 49 -8.87 3.68 -3.31
CA VAL A 49 -9.63 2.43 -3.29
C VAL A 49 -11.10 2.76 -3.43
N LYS A 50 -11.74 2.21 -4.46
CA LYS A 50 -13.17 2.46 -4.75
C LYS A 50 -14.05 1.43 -4.05
N GLU A 51 -15.26 1.84 -3.70
CA GLU A 51 -16.33 0.89 -3.36
C GLU A 51 -16.79 0.18 -4.64
N GLU A 52 -17.35 -1.02 -4.49
CA GLU A 52 -17.81 -1.80 -5.64
C GLU A 52 -18.90 -1.08 -6.45
N ASP A 53 -19.74 -0.29 -5.80
CA ASP A 53 -20.82 0.45 -6.44
C ASP A 53 -20.40 1.84 -6.96
N ASP A 54 -19.11 2.16 -6.90
CA ASP A 54 -18.55 3.47 -7.28
C ASP A 54 -19.08 4.66 -6.48
N SER A 55 -19.79 4.42 -5.36
CA SER A 55 -20.39 5.49 -4.56
C SER A 55 -19.36 6.34 -3.86
N LYS A 56 -18.23 5.74 -3.47
CA LYS A 56 -17.16 6.40 -2.70
C LYS A 56 -15.81 5.87 -3.12
N SER A 57 -14.79 6.69 -2.89
CA SER A 57 -13.41 6.24 -2.94
C SER A 57 -12.66 6.76 -1.72
N TYR A 58 -11.66 6.00 -1.30
CA TYR A 58 -10.84 6.32 -0.12
C TYR A 58 -9.41 6.53 -0.56
N SER A 59 -8.74 7.51 0.04
CA SER A 59 -7.34 7.79 -0.25
C SER A 59 -6.46 7.11 0.78
N CYS A 60 -5.45 6.38 0.30
CA CYS A 60 -4.49 5.68 1.15
C CYS A 60 -3.09 6.24 0.92
N HIS A 61 -2.31 6.29 2.00
CA HIS A 61 -0.93 6.74 1.94
C HIS A 61 -0.11 5.87 2.90
N ILE A 62 0.93 5.22 2.36
CA ILE A 62 1.83 4.38 3.14
C ILE A 62 3.21 5.02 3.11
N LYS A 63 3.85 5.15 4.28
CA LYS A 63 5.22 5.66 4.41
C LYS A 63 6.11 4.55 4.96
N TYR A 64 7.17 4.24 4.22
CA TYR A 64 8.09 3.17 4.56
C TYR A 64 9.51 3.74 4.67
N ASN A 65 10.15 3.56 5.82
CA ASN A 65 11.51 4.02 6.03
C ASN A 65 12.49 3.06 5.36
N LEU A 66 13.24 3.56 4.39
CA LEU A 66 14.16 2.72 3.59
C LEU A 66 15.38 2.27 4.39
N LYS A 67 15.78 3.02 5.38
CA LYS A 67 16.97 2.72 6.18
C LYS A 67 16.72 1.58 7.17
N ASN A 68 15.66 1.68 7.97
CA ASN A 68 15.34 0.67 8.99
C ASN A 68 14.32 -0.36 8.54
N GLU A 69 13.80 -0.21 7.31
CA GLU A 69 12.85 -1.14 6.70
C GLU A 69 11.57 -1.33 7.52
N LYS A 70 11.05 -0.22 8.06
CA LYS A 70 9.83 -0.21 8.86
C LYS A 70 8.80 0.76 8.30
N VAL A 71 7.53 0.45 8.53
CA VAL A 71 6.44 1.36 8.19
C VAL A 71 6.47 2.54 9.16
N ASN A 72 6.63 3.75 8.61
CA ASN A 72 6.61 5.00 9.38
C ASN A 72 5.20 5.47 9.67
N GLY A 73 4.24 5.01 8.90
CA GLY A 73 2.85 5.39 9.05
C GLY A 73 2.06 4.94 7.84
N ALA A 74 0.77 4.78 8.06
CA ALA A 74 -0.17 4.46 6.99
C ALA A 74 -1.49 5.12 7.34
N THR A 75 -2.12 5.76 6.37
CA THR A 75 -3.37 6.47 6.57
C THR A 75 -4.39 6.08 5.51
N CYS A 76 -5.65 6.18 5.87
CA CYS A 76 -6.77 5.96 4.97
C CYS A 76 -7.92 6.87 5.39
N THR A 77 -8.70 7.34 4.43
CA THR A 77 -9.83 8.23 4.71
C THR A 77 -11.13 7.51 5.06
N CYS A 78 -11.10 6.17 5.19
CA CYS A 78 -12.30 5.41 5.55
C CYS A 78 -12.66 5.59 7.03
N SER A 79 -13.95 5.40 7.35
CA SER A 79 -14.44 5.57 8.72
C SER A 79 -13.83 4.56 9.70
N THR A 80 -13.58 3.34 9.26
CA THR A 80 -12.94 2.32 10.08
C THR A 80 -11.53 2.73 10.51
N TYR A 81 -10.76 3.27 9.57
CA TYR A 81 -9.43 3.78 9.90
C TYR A 81 -9.51 4.95 10.88
N GLU A 82 -10.42 5.92 10.64
CA GLU A 82 -10.61 7.05 11.54
C GLU A 82 -10.90 6.60 12.97
N GLU A 83 -11.77 5.62 13.11
CA GLU A 83 -12.19 5.11 14.43
C GLU A 83 -11.05 4.38 15.13
N PHE A 84 -10.46 3.37 14.48
CA PHE A 84 -9.50 2.48 15.14
C PHE A 84 -8.10 3.07 15.25
N SER A 85 -7.71 3.99 14.38
CA SER A 85 -6.38 4.61 14.45
C SER A 85 -6.19 5.45 15.70
N LYS A 86 -7.27 5.91 16.33
CA LYS A 86 -7.21 6.66 17.59
C LYS A 86 -6.78 5.79 18.77
N HIS A 87 -6.96 4.47 18.67
CA HIS A 87 -6.75 3.53 19.76
C HIS A 87 -5.56 2.59 19.53
N LYS A 88 -5.00 2.58 18.33
CA LYS A 88 -3.90 1.68 17.99
C LYS A 88 -2.90 2.39 17.08
N ASN A 89 -1.65 2.49 17.52
CA ASN A 89 -0.57 3.02 16.69
C ASN A 89 -0.34 2.13 15.47
N ASN A 90 -0.10 2.74 14.32
CA ASN A 90 0.17 2.03 13.07
C ASN A 90 -0.97 1.07 12.67
N TYR A 91 -2.22 1.48 12.93
CA TYR A 91 -3.37 0.72 12.48
C TYR A 91 -3.43 0.71 10.95
N VAL A 92 -3.67 -0.46 10.35
CA VAL A 92 -3.93 -0.58 8.92
C VAL A 92 -5.29 -1.21 8.68
N CYS A 93 -6.08 -0.57 7.83
CA CYS A 93 -7.40 -1.06 7.44
C CYS A 93 -7.30 -1.92 6.18
N LYS A 94 -8.42 -2.53 5.79
CA LYS A 94 -8.47 -3.37 4.58
C LYS A 94 -8.07 -2.62 3.31
N HIS A 95 -8.32 -1.32 3.23
CA HIS A 95 -7.95 -0.52 2.05
C HIS A 95 -6.43 -0.34 1.93
N ILE A 96 -5.75 -0.14 3.05
CA ILE A 96 -4.29 -0.06 3.08
C ILE A 96 -3.69 -1.42 2.69
N ILE A 97 -4.26 -2.51 3.18
CA ILE A 97 -3.83 -3.87 2.80
C ILE A 97 -4.03 -4.09 1.30
N ALA A 98 -5.19 -3.71 0.76
CA ALA A 98 -5.45 -3.83 -0.67
C ALA A 98 -4.43 -3.04 -1.49
N SER A 99 -4.08 -1.84 -1.02
CA SER A 99 -3.12 -0.97 -1.69
C SER A 99 -1.74 -1.61 -1.74
N ILE A 100 -1.25 -2.20 -0.65
CA ILE A 100 0.07 -2.80 -0.65
C ILE A 100 0.14 -4.05 -1.51
N PHE A 101 -0.92 -4.87 -1.55
CA PHE A 101 -0.98 -6.01 -2.47
C PHE A 101 -0.90 -5.55 -3.92
N SER A 102 -1.69 -4.54 -4.27
CA SER A 102 -1.72 -4.00 -5.63
C SER A 102 -0.38 -3.40 -6.01
N PHE A 103 0.23 -2.63 -5.10
CA PHE A 103 1.54 -2.05 -5.34
C PHE A 103 2.59 -3.15 -5.57
N TYR A 104 2.60 -4.17 -4.71
CA TYR A 104 3.56 -5.26 -4.81
C TYR A 104 3.50 -5.95 -6.18
N ILE A 105 2.30 -6.29 -6.64
CA ILE A 105 2.11 -6.97 -7.93
C ILE A 105 2.55 -6.07 -9.09
N ILE A 106 2.15 -4.80 -9.07
CA ILE A 106 2.49 -3.85 -10.13
C ILE A 106 3.99 -3.62 -10.20
N ALA A 107 4.62 -3.36 -9.06
CA ALA A 107 6.06 -3.12 -9.00
C ALA A 107 6.86 -4.37 -9.42
N LYS A 108 6.45 -5.54 -8.97
CA LYS A 108 7.08 -6.80 -9.34
C LYS A 108 7.02 -7.03 -10.85
N ASN A 109 5.87 -6.75 -11.47
CA ASN A 109 5.71 -6.91 -12.91
C ASN A 109 6.56 -5.90 -13.70
N LYS A 110 6.69 -4.66 -13.23
CA LYS A 110 7.55 -3.66 -13.86
C LYS A 110 9.02 -4.06 -13.79
N ILE A 111 9.48 -4.59 -12.68
CA ILE A 111 10.85 -5.08 -12.51
C ILE A 111 11.12 -6.21 -13.50
N LYS A 112 10.20 -7.15 -13.66
CA LYS A 112 10.32 -8.25 -14.64
C LYS A 112 10.46 -7.74 -16.07
N LYS A 113 9.67 -6.73 -16.45
CA LYS A 113 9.70 -6.15 -17.80
C LYS A 113 10.99 -5.38 -18.07
N SER A 114 11.59 -4.81 -17.05
CA SER A 114 12.77 -3.94 -17.16
C SER A 114 14.04 -4.61 -16.67
N LYS A 115 14.08 -5.93 -16.57
CA LYS A 115 15.21 -6.66 -15.97
C LYS A 115 16.54 -6.45 -16.66
N LYS A 116 16.57 -6.01 -17.92
CA LYS A 116 17.79 -5.72 -18.66
C LYS A 116 18.33 -4.32 -18.39
N ASN A 117 17.52 -3.45 -17.81
CA ASN A 117 17.86 -2.07 -17.49
C ASN A 117 17.84 -1.91 -15.99
N SER A 118 18.75 -1.09 -15.46
CA SER A 118 18.66 -0.70 -14.06
C SER A 118 17.27 -0.12 -13.81
N CYS A 119 16.51 -0.74 -12.92
CA CYS A 119 15.18 -0.26 -12.60
C CYS A 119 15.20 0.42 -11.23
N ASN A 120 14.91 1.72 -11.20
CA ASN A 120 14.76 2.43 -9.95
C ASN A 120 13.33 2.28 -9.47
N ILE A 121 13.11 1.35 -8.53
CA ILE A 121 11.79 1.05 -8.02
C ILE A 121 11.22 2.14 -7.12
N TYR A 122 12.04 3.13 -6.72
CA TYR A 122 11.60 4.23 -5.87
C TYR A 122 10.73 5.25 -6.60
N ASN A 123 10.68 5.19 -7.93
CA ASN A 123 9.95 6.15 -8.75
C ASN A 123 8.97 5.46 -9.70
N ILE A 124 8.39 4.34 -9.28
CA ILE A 124 7.41 3.62 -10.10
C ILE A 124 6.09 4.38 -10.10
N ALA A 125 5.61 4.72 -11.30
CA ALA A 125 4.28 5.29 -11.50
C ALA A 125 3.37 4.26 -12.16
N VAL A 126 2.13 4.20 -11.73
CA VAL A 126 1.17 3.21 -12.21
C VAL A 126 -0.19 3.83 -12.53
#